data_dbfa3d40adbd2bab08f8daca12647f07
#
_entry.id   dbfa3d40adbd2bab08f8daca12647f07
#
_cell.length_a   1.000
_cell.length_b   1.000
_cell.length_c   1.000
_cell.angle_alpha   90.00
_cell.angle_beta   90.00
_cell.angle_gamma   90.00
#
_symmetry.space_group_name_H-M   'P 1'
#
loop_
_entity.id
_entity.type
_entity.pdbx_description
1 polymer ?
#
loop_
_entity_poly.entity_id
_entity_poly.type
_entity_poly.pdbx_seq_one_letter_code
_entity_poly.pdbx_strand_id
1 'polypeptide(L)'
;MQTPETGHPANPIDVTDAQKRFGTVEALAGASFQVRRGELVGLLGPNGAGKTTMIRAIAGRVALDSGEVRIFGRVVGPRDPRPEIGVVPQELAVYGLLTARENLEVFAKLYGVEDGAIQERVDWALAWSDLAERSKEKVKGFSGGMKRRLNIAIGLLHAPKAVLLDEPTVGVDPQSRERIYEMLAELQKSGVAVVLTTHHLEEAERRCERIVIIDHGKIVAAGTLGELLSTARAGGRTLTLALESPWPVETAVPDEFSLSEDRRTVTTAVLDGGAAVAARIDRVTRLGVKVQDLSLAGASLQDVFIGLTGRELRD
;
A
#
# COMPACT_ATOMS: atom_id res chain seq x y z
N MET A 1 -6.13 -42.42 5.67
CA MET A 1 -5.27 -41.23 5.80
C MET A 1 -6.19 -40.07 6.09
N GLN A 2 -6.33 -39.71 7.37
CA GLN A 2 -7.21 -38.60 7.81
C GLN A 2 -6.48 -37.28 7.58
N THR A 3 -7.07 -36.42 6.77
CA THR A 3 -6.69 -35.00 6.68
C THR A 3 -7.01 -34.31 8.01
N PRO A 4 -6.11 -33.55 8.62
CA PRO A 4 -6.44 -32.78 9.80
C PRO A 4 -7.33 -31.59 9.38
N GLU A 5 -8.61 -31.64 9.74
CA GLU A 5 -9.50 -30.48 9.81
C GLU A 5 -9.01 -29.56 10.93
N THR A 6 -8.13 -28.65 10.64
CA THR A 6 -7.92 -27.47 11.48
C THR A 6 -8.95 -26.44 11.03
N GLY A 7 -10.03 -26.30 11.81
CA GLY A 7 -11.21 -25.48 11.51
C GLY A 7 -11.02 -23.97 11.57
N HIS A 8 -9.98 -23.43 10.95
CA HIS A 8 -9.87 -22.03 10.66
C HIS A 8 -10.32 -21.79 9.20
N PRO A 9 -11.24 -20.86 8.96
CA PRO A 9 -11.65 -20.54 7.59
C PRO A 9 -10.41 -20.13 6.78
N ALA A 10 -10.23 -20.75 5.61
CA ALA A 10 -9.10 -20.49 4.74
C ALA A 10 -8.96 -19.00 4.41
N ASN A 11 -7.73 -18.49 4.40
CA ASN A 11 -7.44 -17.12 4.02
C ASN A 11 -7.95 -16.82 2.60
N PRO A 12 -8.48 -15.62 2.35
CA PRO A 12 -8.84 -15.17 1.01
C PRO A 12 -7.71 -15.29 -0.01
N ILE A 13 -6.50 -14.94 0.41
CA ILE A 13 -5.30 -14.99 -0.44
C ILE A 13 -4.15 -15.55 0.41
N ASP A 14 -3.45 -16.53 -0.15
CA ASP A 14 -2.24 -17.09 0.42
C ASP A 14 -1.22 -17.26 -0.72
N VAL A 15 -0.06 -16.63 -0.58
CA VAL A 15 1.04 -16.69 -1.54
C VAL A 15 2.23 -17.32 -0.85
N THR A 16 2.77 -18.39 -1.43
CA THR A 16 3.90 -19.13 -0.87
C THR A 16 5.02 -19.22 -1.89
N ASP A 17 6.20 -18.75 -1.51
CA ASP A 17 7.47 -18.85 -2.26
C ASP A 17 7.33 -18.42 -3.73
N ALA A 18 6.60 -17.33 -3.99
CA ALA A 18 6.34 -16.86 -5.34
C ALA A 18 7.62 -16.38 -6.02
N GLN A 19 7.97 -17.02 -7.13
CA GLN A 19 9.12 -16.65 -7.95
C GLN A 19 8.67 -16.30 -9.36
N LYS A 20 9.24 -15.23 -9.93
CA LYS A 20 8.97 -14.79 -11.28
C LYS A 20 10.13 -14.04 -11.87
N ARG A 21 10.57 -14.48 -13.05
CA ARG A 21 11.62 -13.82 -13.83
C ARG A 21 11.07 -13.39 -15.20
N PHE A 22 11.48 -12.21 -15.64
CA PHE A 22 11.25 -11.71 -16.99
C PHE A 22 12.63 -11.44 -17.65
N GLY A 23 13.06 -12.32 -18.51
CA GLY A 23 14.41 -12.25 -19.07
C GLY A 23 15.46 -12.31 -17.96
N THR A 24 16.25 -11.23 -17.82
CA THR A 24 17.28 -11.10 -16.78
C THR A 24 16.74 -10.52 -15.47
N VAL A 25 15.52 -9.98 -15.45
CA VAL A 25 14.94 -9.32 -14.28
C VAL A 25 14.19 -10.33 -13.43
N GLU A 26 14.60 -10.49 -12.17
CA GLU A 26 13.89 -11.28 -11.16
C GLU A 26 12.87 -10.39 -10.46
N ALA A 27 11.61 -10.47 -10.91
CA ALA A 27 10.55 -9.61 -10.41
C ALA A 27 9.95 -10.10 -9.08
N LEU A 28 9.96 -11.43 -8.83
CA LEU A 28 9.62 -12.06 -7.55
C LEU A 28 10.71 -13.10 -7.24
N ALA A 29 11.19 -13.10 -6.01
CA ALA A 29 12.34 -13.85 -5.55
C ALA A 29 12.05 -14.65 -4.25
N GLY A 30 10.93 -15.39 -4.23
CA GLY A 30 10.50 -16.19 -3.08
C GLY A 30 9.58 -15.42 -2.13
N ALA A 31 8.73 -14.54 -2.66
CA ALA A 31 7.81 -13.75 -1.85
C ALA A 31 6.67 -14.59 -1.28
N SER A 32 6.42 -14.45 0.03
CA SER A 32 5.34 -15.16 0.72
C SER A 32 4.57 -14.21 1.63
N PHE A 33 3.23 -14.20 1.55
CA PHE A 33 2.35 -13.49 2.48
C PHE A 33 0.92 -14.00 2.37
N GLN A 34 0.11 -13.64 3.36
CA GLN A 34 -1.29 -14.03 3.48
C GLN A 34 -2.16 -12.79 3.62
N VAL A 35 -3.44 -12.91 3.29
CA VAL A 35 -4.46 -11.87 3.53
C VAL A 35 -5.64 -12.52 4.23
N ARG A 36 -6.10 -11.92 5.33
CA ARG A 36 -7.23 -12.40 6.11
C ARG A 36 -8.55 -11.79 5.62
N ARG A 37 -9.67 -12.38 6.01
CA ARG A 37 -10.99 -11.83 5.70
C ARG A 37 -11.18 -10.46 6.35
N GLY A 38 -11.73 -9.51 5.58
CA GLY A 38 -11.97 -8.16 6.07
C GLY A 38 -10.70 -7.40 6.45
N GLU A 39 -9.52 -7.83 5.98
CA GLU A 39 -8.25 -7.16 6.22
C GLU A 39 -7.94 -6.20 5.08
N LEU A 40 -7.46 -4.99 5.41
CA LEU A 40 -6.90 -4.06 4.45
C LEU A 40 -5.37 -4.12 4.55
N VAL A 41 -4.75 -4.74 3.54
CA VAL A 41 -3.30 -4.94 3.45
C VAL A 41 -2.69 -3.99 2.43
N GLY A 42 -1.69 -3.23 2.86
CA GLY A 42 -0.84 -2.43 1.99
C GLY A 42 0.39 -3.20 1.55
N LEU A 43 0.55 -3.47 0.26
CA LEU A 43 1.80 -3.98 -0.30
C LEU A 43 2.69 -2.79 -0.68
N LEU A 44 3.62 -2.44 0.21
CA LEU A 44 4.47 -1.26 0.15
C LEU A 44 5.84 -1.60 -0.44
N GLY A 45 6.35 -0.76 -1.32
CA GLY A 45 7.70 -0.90 -1.86
C GLY A 45 7.99 0.09 -2.98
N PRO A 46 9.25 0.28 -3.35
CA PRO A 46 9.64 1.20 -4.43
C PRO A 46 9.14 0.72 -5.80
N ASN A 47 9.31 1.60 -6.79
CA ASN A 47 9.05 1.23 -8.16
C ASN A 47 10.02 0.10 -8.59
N GLY A 48 9.48 -0.93 -9.25
CA GLY A 48 10.25 -2.12 -9.63
C GLY A 48 10.44 -3.18 -8.53
N ALA A 49 9.91 -2.98 -7.31
CA ALA A 49 10.03 -3.96 -6.22
C ALA A 49 9.28 -5.29 -6.44
N GLY A 50 8.37 -5.34 -7.43
CA GLY A 50 7.58 -6.54 -7.73
C GLY A 50 6.08 -6.42 -7.39
N LYS A 51 5.61 -5.28 -6.87
CA LYS A 51 4.20 -5.05 -6.46
C LYS A 51 3.19 -5.43 -7.54
N THR A 52 3.27 -4.80 -8.71
CA THR A 52 2.36 -5.07 -9.83
C THR A 52 2.48 -6.51 -10.34
N THR A 53 3.68 -7.10 -10.33
CA THR A 53 3.88 -8.50 -10.69
C THR A 53 3.15 -9.42 -9.71
N MET A 54 3.22 -9.14 -8.42
CA MET A 54 2.52 -9.88 -7.38
C MET A 54 1.00 -9.79 -7.58
N ILE A 55 0.44 -8.59 -7.76
CA ILE A 55 -0.99 -8.39 -8.06
C ILE A 55 -1.41 -9.19 -9.30
N ARG A 56 -0.61 -9.15 -10.37
CA ARG A 56 -0.89 -9.87 -11.62
C ARG A 56 -0.78 -11.39 -11.45
N ALA A 57 0.11 -11.88 -10.60
CA ALA A 57 0.22 -13.31 -10.28
C ALA A 57 -1.00 -13.80 -9.50
N ILE A 58 -1.42 -13.06 -8.46
CA ILE A 58 -2.63 -13.37 -7.69
C ILE A 58 -3.87 -13.32 -8.60
N ALA A 59 -3.94 -12.33 -9.49
CA ALA A 59 -5.03 -12.19 -10.48
C ALA A 59 -4.99 -13.24 -11.62
N GLY A 60 -3.96 -14.10 -11.69
CA GLY A 60 -3.79 -15.10 -12.75
C GLY A 60 -3.38 -14.56 -14.12
N ARG A 61 -2.96 -13.32 -14.18
CA ARG A 61 -2.49 -12.66 -15.43
C ARG A 61 -1.00 -12.92 -15.70
N VAL A 62 -0.26 -13.35 -14.68
CA VAL A 62 1.16 -13.73 -14.77
C VAL A 62 1.31 -15.11 -14.13
N ALA A 63 1.90 -16.06 -14.88
CA ALA A 63 2.28 -17.36 -14.34
C ALA A 63 3.55 -17.21 -13.50
N LEU A 64 3.56 -17.76 -12.29
CA LEU A 64 4.78 -17.92 -11.51
C LEU A 64 5.70 -18.95 -12.18
N ASP A 65 7.00 -18.81 -11.98
CA ASP A 65 7.98 -19.82 -12.41
C ASP A 65 8.11 -20.91 -11.35
N SER A 66 7.92 -20.57 -10.05
CA SER A 66 7.76 -21.50 -8.93
C SER A 66 6.98 -20.86 -7.79
N GLY A 67 6.62 -21.65 -6.78
CA GLY A 67 5.72 -21.22 -5.71
C GLY A 67 4.26 -21.40 -6.06
N GLU A 68 3.37 -20.98 -5.17
CA GLU A 68 1.93 -21.16 -5.38
C GLU A 68 1.11 -19.97 -4.88
N VAL A 69 -0.08 -19.82 -5.47
CA VAL A 69 -1.14 -18.90 -5.00
C VAL A 69 -2.35 -19.74 -4.62
N ARG A 70 -2.89 -19.49 -3.42
CA ARG A 70 -4.17 -20.06 -2.98
C ARG A 70 -5.21 -18.96 -2.85
N ILE A 71 -6.39 -19.20 -3.38
CA ILE A 71 -7.55 -18.33 -3.25
C ILE A 71 -8.62 -19.11 -2.48
N PHE A 72 -8.98 -18.62 -1.29
CA PHE A 72 -9.87 -19.31 -0.34
C PHE A 72 -9.50 -20.79 -0.14
N GLY A 73 -8.20 -21.06 0.03
CA GLY A 73 -7.64 -22.40 0.23
C GLY A 73 -7.43 -23.22 -1.05
N ARG A 74 -7.99 -22.83 -2.19
CA ARG A 74 -7.83 -23.51 -3.47
C ARG A 74 -6.55 -23.05 -4.16
N VAL A 75 -5.64 -23.96 -4.49
CA VAL A 75 -4.49 -23.65 -5.35
C VAL A 75 -4.99 -23.25 -6.73
N VAL A 76 -4.48 -22.14 -7.24
CA VAL A 76 -4.89 -21.60 -8.53
C VAL A 76 -3.69 -21.47 -9.46
N GLY A 77 -3.83 -22.03 -10.66
CA GLY A 77 -2.88 -21.88 -11.76
C GLY A 77 -3.10 -20.63 -12.59
N PRO A 78 -2.23 -20.34 -13.54
CA PRO A 78 -2.43 -19.26 -14.50
C PRO A 78 -3.71 -19.51 -15.33
N ARG A 79 -4.54 -18.46 -15.47
CA ARG A 79 -5.82 -18.49 -16.21
C ARG A 79 -6.97 -19.27 -15.53
N ASP A 80 -6.77 -19.85 -14.36
CA ASP A 80 -7.90 -20.43 -13.62
C ASP A 80 -8.91 -19.33 -13.26
N PRO A 81 -10.22 -19.59 -13.32
CA PRO A 81 -11.24 -18.63 -12.92
C PRO A 81 -11.09 -18.26 -11.44
N ARG A 82 -11.21 -16.97 -11.15
CA ARG A 82 -11.15 -16.40 -9.80
C ARG A 82 -12.33 -15.46 -9.57
N PRO A 83 -13.57 -15.97 -9.59
CA PRO A 83 -14.77 -15.13 -9.44
C PRO A 83 -14.82 -14.44 -8.06
N GLU A 84 -14.07 -14.94 -7.08
CA GLU A 84 -13.97 -14.35 -5.75
C GLU A 84 -13.06 -13.11 -5.70
N ILE A 85 -12.30 -12.81 -6.78
CA ILE A 85 -11.30 -11.74 -6.82
C ILE A 85 -11.74 -10.61 -7.74
N GLY A 86 -11.85 -9.41 -7.20
CA GLY A 86 -11.94 -8.17 -7.97
C GLY A 86 -10.53 -7.62 -8.27
N VAL A 87 -10.33 -7.08 -9.46
CA VAL A 87 -9.03 -6.50 -9.86
C VAL A 87 -9.23 -5.10 -10.40
N VAL A 88 -8.54 -4.14 -9.79
CA VAL A 88 -8.53 -2.74 -10.19
C VAL A 88 -7.11 -2.38 -10.64
N PRO A 89 -6.85 -2.28 -11.94
CA PRO A 89 -5.53 -1.96 -12.46
C PRO A 89 -5.16 -0.48 -12.20
N GLN A 90 -3.86 -0.19 -12.24
CA GLN A 90 -3.34 1.17 -12.15
C GLN A 90 -3.86 2.04 -13.30
N GLU A 91 -3.85 1.52 -14.51
CA GLU A 91 -4.44 2.19 -15.68
C GLU A 91 -5.97 2.18 -15.59
N LEU A 92 -6.56 3.30 -16.02
CA LEU A 92 -8.02 3.44 -16.03
C LEU A 92 -8.63 2.60 -17.15
N ALA A 93 -9.32 1.54 -16.81
CA ALA A 93 -10.01 0.65 -17.74
C ALA A 93 -11.47 1.12 -17.97
N VAL A 94 -11.66 2.38 -18.38
CA VAL A 94 -12.98 2.96 -18.62
C VAL A 94 -13.13 3.48 -20.05
N TYR A 95 -14.31 3.32 -20.61
CA TYR A 95 -14.64 3.80 -21.96
C TYR A 95 -15.11 5.26 -21.88
N GLY A 96 -14.27 6.20 -22.30
CA GLY A 96 -14.52 7.64 -22.18
C GLY A 96 -15.75 8.14 -22.99
N LEU A 97 -16.12 7.45 -24.08
CA LEU A 97 -17.28 7.81 -24.92
C LEU A 97 -18.62 7.29 -24.38
N LEU A 98 -18.57 6.33 -23.48
CA LEU A 98 -19.74 5.82 -22.77
C LEU A 98 -20.03 6.65 -21.52
N THR A 99 -21.25 6.61 -21.05
CA THR A 99 -21.67 7.15 -19.75
C THR A 99 -21.14 6.27 -18.62
N ALA A 100 -21.22 6.75 -17.36
CA ALA A 100 -20.81 5.95 -16.21
C ALA A 100 -21.67 4.69 -16.09
N ARG A 101 -23.00 4.80 -16.30
CA ARG A 101 -23.93 3.67 -16.29
C ARG A 101 -23.58 2.65 -17.38
N GLU A 102 -23.42 3.09 -18.63
CA GLU A 102 -23.07 2.20 -19.74
C GLU A 102 -21.74 1.47 -19.51
N ASN A 103 -20.73 2.16 -18.92
CA ASN A 103 -19.49 1.48 -18.53
C ASN A 103 -19.77 0.33 -17.55
N LEU A 104 -20.53 0.59 -16.48
CA LEU A 104 -20.85 -0.43 -15.48
C LEU A 104 -21.66 -1.59 -16.09
N GLU A 105 -22.64 -1.31 -16.94
CA GLU A 105 -23.44 -2.34 -17.64
C GLU A 105 -22.57 -3.24 -18.52
N VAL A 106 -21.67 -2.64 -19.31
CA VAL A 106 -20.73 -3.40 -20.15
C VAL A 106 -19.84 -4.31 -19.30
N PHE A 107 -19.24 -3.77 -18.24
CA PHE A 107 -18.37 -4.57 -17.39
C PHE A 107 -19.13 -5.61 -16.54
N ALA A 108 -20.37 -5.32 -16.12
CA ALA A 108 -21.20 -6.31 -15.44
C ALA A 108 -21.41 -7.56 -16.31
N LYS A 109 -21.72 -7.36 -17.59
CA LYS A 109 -21.84 -8.46 -18.56
C LYS A 109 -20.52 -9.19 -18.79
N LEU A 110 -19.40 -8.46 -18.92
CA LEU A 110 -18.06 -9.05 -19.10
C LEU A 110 -17.64 -9.89 -17.90
N TYR A 111 -18.06 -9.53 -16.68
CA TYR A 111 -17.79 -10.30 -15.46
C TYR A 111 -18.81 -11.41 -15.20
N GLY A 112 -19.77 -11.61 -16.08
CA GLY A 112 -20.76 -12.68 -15.97
C GLY A 112 -21.81 -12.44 -14.88
N VAL A 113 -22.10 -11.18 -14.55
CA VAL A 113 -23.22 -10.84 -13.67
C VAL A 113 -24.52 -11.27 -14.37
N GLU A 114 -25.38 -11.98 -13.66
CA GLU A 114 -26.66 -12.44 -14.20
C GLU A 114 -27.51 -11.26 -14.69
N ASP A 115 -28.15 -11.40 -15.87
CA ASP A 115 -28.90 -10.32 -16.51
C ASP A 115 -29.93 -9.67 -15.57
N GLY A 116 -30.61 -10.47 -14.76
CA GLY A 116 -31.60 -10.00 -13.77
C GLY A 116 -31.00 -9.16 -12.64
N ALA A 117 -29.70 -9.32 -12.33
CA ALA A 117 -29.01 -8.63 -11.27
C ALA A 117 -28.23 -7.39 -11.75
N ILE A 118 -28.03 -7.22 -13.06
CA ILE A 118 -27.18 -6.14 -13.61
C ILE A 118 -27.63 -4.77 -13.13
N GLN A 119 -28.92 -4.44 -13.20
CA GLN A 119 -29.43 -3.12 -12.84
C GLN A 119 -29.17 -2.82 -11.35
N GLU A 120 -29.46 -3.78 -10.47
CA GLU A 120 -29.20 -3.65 -9.04
C GLU A 120 -27.72 -3.41 -8.76
N ARG A 121 -26.83 -4.19 -9.39
CA ARG A 121 -25.38 -4.06 -9.22
C ARG A 121 -24.84 -2.74 -9.77
N VAL A 122 -25.36 -2.25 -10.89
CA VAL A 122 -25.02 -0.96 -11.48
C VAL A 122 -25.47 0.19 -10.60
N ASP A 123 -26.72 0.15 -10.10
CA ASP A 123 -27.24 1.19 -9.19
C ASP A 123 -26.47 1.23 -7.87
N TRP A 124 -26.17 0.06 -7.30
CA TRP A 124 -25.28 -0.04 -6.14
C TRP A 124 -23.90 0.58 -6.42
N ALA A 125 -23.26 0.22 -7.54
CA ALA A 125 -21.93 0.69 -7.89
C ALA A 125 -21.88 2.22 -8.09
N LEU A 126 -22.90 2.79 -8.72
CA LEU A 126 -23.05 4.25 -8.90
C LEU A 126 -23.22 4.96 -7.57
N ALA A 127 -24.10 4.45 -6.70
CA ALA A 127 -24.32 5.03 -5.37
C ALA A 127 -23.06 4.94 -4.50
N TRP A 128 -22.46 3.77 -4.44
CA TRP A 128 -21.26 3.52 -3.64
C TRP A 128 -20.04 4.35 -4.08
N SER A 129 -19.87 4.55 -5.40
CA SER A 129 -18.80 5.38 -5.95
C SER A 129 -19.11 6.88 -5.96
N ASP A 130 -20.26 7.30 -5.43
CA ASP A 130 -20.73 8.69 -5.43
C ASP A 130 -20.78 9.29 -6.86
N LEU A 131 -21.36 8.53 -7.80
CA LEU A 131 -21.52 8.88 -9.20
C LEU A 131 -22.98 8.78 -9.69
N ALA A 132 -23.93 8.57 -8.76
CA ALA A 132 -25.35 8.35 -9.12
C ALA A 132 -25.94 9.52 -9.90
N GLU A 133 -25.71 10.77 -9.46
CA GLU A 133 -26.21 11.97 -10.11
C GLU A 133 -25.61 12.22 -11.50
N ARG A 134 -24.42 11.66 -11.73
CA ARG A 134 -23.65 11.79 -12.98
C ARG A 134 -23.69 10.54 -13.84
N SER A 135 -24.57 9.59 -13.50
CA SER A 135 -24.67 8.27 -14.15
C SER A 135 -24.87 8.34 -15.66
N LYS A 136 -25.54 9.39 -16.16
CA LYS A 136 -25.84 9.62 -17.59
C LYS A 136 -24.80 10.49 -18.31
N GLU A 137 -23.79 11.00 -17.61
CA GLU A 137 -22.74 11.81 -18.22
C GLU A 137 -21.64 10.92 -18.82
N LYS A 138 -21.07 11.35 -19.95
CA LYS A 138 -19.96 10.66 -20.60
C LYS A 138 -18.68 10.75 -19.74
N VAL A 139 -18.02 9.63 -19.54
CA VAL A 139 -16.82 9.51 -18.69
C VAL A 139 -15.64 10.37 -19.15
N LYS A 140 -15.56 10.74 -20.43
CA LYS A 140 -14.54 11.67 -20.93
C LYS A 140 -14.53 13.01 -20.19
N GLY A 141 -15.68 13.48 -19.70
CA GLY A 141 -15.84 14.72 -18.94
C GLY A 141 -15.56 14.59 -17.43
N PHE A 142 -15.28 13.39 -16.94
CA PHE A 142 -15.03 13.15 -15.53
C PHE A 142 -13.63 13.62 -15.10
N SER A 143 -13.51 14.09 -13.86
CA SER A 143 -12.21 14.33 -13.23
C SER A 143 -11.42 13.00 -13.08
N GLY A 144 -10.11 13.12 -12.84
CA GLY A 144 -9.27 11.94 -12.56
C GLY A 144 -9.81 11.10 -11.39
N GLY A 145 -10.19 11.76 -10.30
CA GLY A 145 -10.79 11.10 -9.13
C GLY A 145 -12.12 10.40 -9.43
N MET A 146 -13.01 11.03 -10.20
CA MET A 146 -14.26 10.39 -10.62
C MET A 146 -14.02 9.16 -11.50
N LYS A 147 -13.09 9.24 -12.45
CA LYS A 147 -12.69 8.09 -13.28
C LYS A 147 -12.10 6.96 -12.43
N ARG A 148 -11.28 7.30 -11.43
CA ARG A 148 -10.69 6.32 -10.53
C ARG A 148 -11.75 5.63 -9.67
N ARG A 149 -12.71 6.37 -9.10
CA ARG A 149 -13.84 5.81 -8.34
C ARG A 149 -14.68 4.89 -9.20
N LEU A 150 -14.99 5.28 -10.44
CA LEU A 150 -15.68 4.42 -11.40
C LEU A 150 -14.88 3.14 -11.70
N ASN A 151 -13.57 3.24 -11.91
CA ASN A 151 -12.69 2.10 -12.18
C ASN A 151 -12.68 1.10 -11.00
N ILE A 152 -12.69 1.60 -9.76
CA ILE A 152 -12.80 0.76 -8.55
C ILE A 152 -14.17 0.08 -8.51
N ALA A 153 -15.26 0.81 -8.74
CA ALA A 153 -16.61 0.27 -8.75
C ALA A 153 -16.81 -0.82 -9.80
N ILE A 154 -16.20 -0.67 -10.98
CA ILE A 154 -16.16 -1.71 -12.02
C ILE A 154 -15.59 -3.02 -11.47
N GLY A 155 -14.43 -2.96 -10.77
CA GLY A 155 -13.79 -4.14 -10.21
C GLY A 155 -14.62 -4.91 -9.17
N LEU A 156 -15.76 -4.34 -8.73
CA LEU A 156 -16.61 -4.88 -7.68
C LEU A 156 -17.99 -5.35 -8.17
N LEU A 157 -18.28 -5.22 -9.45
CA LEU A 157 -19.61 -5.50 -10.01
C LEU A 157 -20.07 -6.94 -9.76
N HIS A 158 -19.19 -7.89 -9.80
CA HIS A 158 -19.45 -9.32 -9.57
C HIS A 158 -19.44 -9.74 -8.10
N ALA A 159 -19.48 -8.76 -7.16
CA ALA A 159 -19.48 -8.99 -5.71
C ALA A 159 -18.32 -9.87 -5.21
N PRO A 160 -17.06 -9.53 -5.51
CA PRO A 160 -15.91 -10.34 -5.08
C PRO A 160 -15.78 -10.35 -3.56
N LYS A 161 -15.13 -11.39 -3.03
CA LYS A 161 -14.81 -11.54 -1.60
C LYS A 161 -13.44 -10.99 -1.23
N ALA A 162 -12.60 -10.74 -2.24
CA ALA A 162 -11.34 -10.03 -2.09
C ALA A 162 -11.08 -9.13 -3.29
N VAL A 163 -10.38 -8.02 -3.08
CA VAL A 163 -10.11 -7.01 -4.11
C VAL A 163 -8.62 -6.68 -4.13
N LEU A 164 -8.06 -6.62 -5.33
CA LEU A 164 -6.68 -6.24 -5.61
C LEU A 164 -6.68 -4.88 -6.31
N LEU A 165 -6.00 -3.89 -5.73
CA LEU A 165 -5.90 -2.55 -6.30
C LEU A 165 -4.42 -2.21 -6.54
N ASP A 166 -4.09 -1.94 -7.78
CA ASP A 166 -2.73 -1.54 -8.15
C ASP A 166 -2.65 -0.01 -8.18
N GLU A 167 -1.99 0.57 -7.16
CA GLU A 167 -1.79 2.01 -6.95
C GLU A 167 -3.08 2.85 -7.13
N PRO A 168 -4.13 2.62 -6.32
CA PRO A 168 -5.46 3.17 -6.57
C PRO A 168 -5.56 4.69 -6.42
N THR A 169 -4.58 5.37 -5.85
CA THR A 169 -4.60 6.80 -5.50
C THR A 169 -3.59 7.64 -6.27
N VAL A 170 -2.78 7.01 -7.13
CA VAL A 170 -1.79 7.72 -7.94
C VAL A 170 -2.46 8.68 -8.93
N GLY A 171 -2.00 9.92 -8.93
CA GLY A 171 -2.53 10.98 -9.80
C GLY A 171 -3.93 11.48 -9.43
N VAL A 172 -4.38 11.19 -8.21
CA VAL A 172 -5.69 11.61 -7.69
C VAL A 172 -5.50 12.77 -6.71
N ASP A 173 -6.35 13.79 -6.83
CA ASP A 173 -6.35 14.93 -5.91
C ASP A 173 -6.67 14.50 -4.46
N PRO A 174 -6.27 15.29 -3.42
CA PRO A 174 -6.42 14.90 -2.02
C PRO A 174 -7.85 14.58 -1.61
N GLN A 175 -8.85 15.33 -2.10
CA GLN A 175 -10.25 15.11 -1.73
C GLN A 175 -10.77 13.79 -2.32
N SER A 176 -10.49 13.54 -3.60
CA SER A 176 -10.86 12.28 -4.25
C SER A 176 -10.13 11.07 -3.64
N ARG A 177 -8.87 11.25 -3.21
CA ARG A 177 -8.10 10.23 -2.51
C ARG A 177 -8.76 9.83 -1.19
N GLU A 178 -9.17 10.81 -0.39
CA GLU A 178 -9.88 10.56 0.87
C GLU A 178 -11.15 9.75 0.64
N ARG A 179 -11.96 10.13 -0.35
CA ARG A 179 -13.17 9.37 -0.69
C ARG A 179 -12.88 7.93 -1.12
N ILE A 180 -11.81 7.69 -1.87
CA ILE A 180 -11.39 6.32 -2.23
C ILE A 180 -11.10 5.51 -0.95
N TYR A 181 -10.39 6.08 0.04
CA TYR A 181 -10.11 5.34 1.28
C TYR A 181 -11.37 5.07 2.11
N GLU A 182 -12.32 6.00 2.14
CA GLU A 182 -13.63 5.74 2.76
C GLU A 182 -14.33 4.53 2.10
N MET A 183 -14.35 4.50 0.76
CA MET A 183 -14.89 3.39 -0.02
C MET A 183 -14.19 2.06 0.32
N LEU A 184 -12.85 2.05 0.43
CA LEU A 184 -12.11 0.84 0.80
C LEU A 184 -12.38 0.40 2.24
N ALA A 185 -12.52 1.34 3.17
CA ALA A 185 -12.91 1.05 4.55
C ALA A 185 -14.33 0.47 4.67
N GLU A 186 -15.27 0.92 3.83
CA GLU A 186 -16.61 0.33 3.74
C GLU A 186 -16.55 -1.14 3.28
N LEU A 187 -15.71 -1.45 2.27
CA LEU A 187 -15.50 -2.83 1.81
C LEU A 187 -14.91 -3.71 2.91
N GLN A 188 -13.89 -3.22 3.60
CA GLN A 188 -13.29 -3.92 4.73
C GLN A 188 -14.33 -4.26 5.81
N LYS A 189 -15.15 -3.28 6.21
CA LYS A 189 -16.23 -3.47 7.19
C LYS A 189 -17.27 -4.47 6.73
N SER A 190 -17.50 -4.62 5.42
CA SER A 190 -18.39 -5.64 4.86
C SER A 190 -17.78 -7.04 4.81
N GLY A 191 -16.52 -7.19 5.28
CA GLY A 191 -15.80 -8.48 5.30
C GLY A 191 -15.05 -8.81 4.01
N VAL A 192 -14.98 -7.89 3.05
CA VAL A 192 -14.16 -8.03 1.83
C VAL A 192 -12.70 -7.80 2.19
N ALA A 193 -11.82 -8.73 1.78
CA ALA A 193 -10.39 -8.56 1.92
C ALA A 193 -9.87 -7.56 0.87
N VAL A 194 -9.02 -6.63 1.26
CA VAL A 194 -8.51 -5.59 0.37
C VAL A 194 -6.99 -5.62 0.35
N VAL A 195 -6.40 -5.76 -0.84
CA VAL A 195 -4.96 -5.59 -1.06
C VAL A 195 -4.76 -4.39 -1.96
N LEU A 196 -4.03 -3.40 -1.48
CA LEU A 196 -3.62 -2.28 -2.32
C LEU A 196 -2.10 -2.22 -2.42
N THR A 197 -1.58 -1.89 -3.59
CA THR A 197 -0.16 -1.54 -3.72
C THR A 197 0.00 -0.04 -3.56
N THR A 198 1.07 0.36 -2.93
CA THR A 198 1.46 1.77 -2.82
C THR A 198 2.97 1.91 -2.68
N HIS A 199 3.51 3.06 -3.07
CA HIS A 199 4.84 3.50 -2.73
C HIS A 199 4.80 4.68 -1.75
N HIS A 200 3.61 5.13 -1.32
CA HIS A 200 3.43 6.21 -0.36
C HIS A 200 3.35 5.66 1.07
N LEU A 201 4.37 5.95 1.87
CA LEU A 201 4.46 5.53 3.27
C LEU A 201 3.28 6.01 4.12
N GLU A 202 2.93 7.30 3.99
CA GLU A 202 1.82 7.90 4.74
C GLU A 202 0.47 7.20 4.47
N GLU A 203 0.25 6.74 3.24
CA GLU A 203 -0.95 5.99 2.89
C GLU A 203 -1.00 4.65 3.61
N ALA A 204 0.12 3.91 3.57
CA ALA A 204 0.23 2.64 4.27
C ALA A 204 0.04 2.81 5.78
N GLU A 205 0.68 3.82 6.39
CA GLU A 205 0.58 4.10 7.83
C GLU A 205 -0.84 4.43 8.28
N ARG A 206 -1.55 5.27 7.51
CA ARG A 206 -2.85 5.81 7.93
C ARG A 206 -4.02 4.90 7.60
N ARG A 207 -3.90 4.05 6.58
CA ARG A 207 -5.04 3.37 5.97
C ARG A 207 -4.99 1.85 6.07
N CYS A 208 -3.80 1.27 6.11
CA CYS A 208 -3.68 -0.18 6.11
C CYS A 208 -3.65 -0.74 7.54
N GLU A 209 -4.41 -1.80 7.76
CA GLU A 209 -4.39 -2.54 9.03
C GLU A 209 -3.08 -3.30 9.19
N ARG A 210 -2.59 -3.85 8.08
CA ARG A 210 -1.31 -4.53 8.00
C ARG A 210 -0.55 -4.10 6.75
N ILE A 211 0.76 -3.99 6.90
CA ILE A 211 1.69 -3.56 5.85
C ILE A 211 2.62 -4.73 5.54
N VAL A 212 2.75 -5.02 4.26
CA VAL A 212 3.70 -6.02 3.73
C VAL A 212 4.71 -5.24 2.90
N ILE A 213 5.96 -5.21 3.35
CA ILE A 213 7.04 -4.49 2.67
C ILE A 213 7.72 -5.44 1.71
N ILE A 214 7.72 -5.05 0.42
CA ILE A 214 8.39 -5.80 -0.64
C ILE A 214 9.56 -4.99 -1.22
N ASP A 215 10.72 -5.61 -1.35
CA ASP A 215 11.88 -5.04 -2.03
C ASP A 215 12.61 -6.14 -2.82
N HIS A 216 13.04 -5.81 -4.06
CA HIS A 216 13.69 -6.76 -4.96
C HIS A 216 12.98 -8.13 -5.06
N GLY A 217 11.65 -8.10 -5.15
CA GLY A 217 10.82 -9.31 -5.27
C GLY A 217 10.70 -10.16 -4.01
N LYS A 218 11.20 -9.71 -2.85
CA LYS A 218 11.14 -10.40 -1.56
C LYS A 218 10.29 -9.64 -0.55
N ILE A 219 9.55 -10.34 0.27
CA ILE A 219 8.93 -9.73 1.45
C ILE A 219 10.01 -9.57 2.52
N VAL A 220 10.34 -8.31 2.84
CA VAL A 220 11.37 -7.96 3.81
C VAL A 220 10.82 -7.76 5.21
N ALA A 221 9.55 -7.37 5.34
CA ALA A 221 8.82 -7.32 6.61
C ALA A 221 7.31 -7.37 6.36
N ALA A 222 6.55 -7.83 7.35
CA ALA A 222 5.10 -7.78 7.35
C ALA A 222 4.58 -7.68 8.79
N GLY A 223 3.61 -6.80 9.03
CA GLY A 223 3.02 -6.59 10.35
C GLY A 223 2.07 -5.40 10.38
N THR A 224 1.42 -5.19 11.52
CA THR A 224 0.75 -3.93 11.83
C THR A 224 1.77 -2.79 11.90
N LEU A 225 1.33 -1.55 11.76
CA LEU A 225 2.22 -0.39 11.92
C LEU A 225 2.99 -0.46 13.25
N GLY A 226 2.30 -0.81 14.36
CA GLY A 226 2.91 -0.92 15.68
C GLY A 226 4.01 -1.99 15.77
N GLU A 227 3.80 -3.16 15.15
CA GLU A 227 4.78 -4.24 15.08
C GLU A 227 6.01 -3.80 14.27
N LEU A 228 5.80 -3.20 13.09
CA LEU A 228 6.90 -2.72 12.24
C LEU A 228 7.71 -1.62 12.92
N LEU A 229 7.04 -0.63 13.53
CA LEU A 229 7.73 0.43 14.27
C LEU A 229 8.49 -0.11 15.50
N SER A 230 8.02 -1.20 16.12
CA SER A 230 8.73 -1.80 17.25
C SER A 230 10.11 -2.36 16.85
N THR A 231 10.27 -2.81 15.61
CA THR A 231 11.57 -3.27 15.09
C THR A 231 12.54 -2.10 14.90
N ALA A 232 12.05 -0.92 14.51
CA ALA A 232 12.87 0.30 14.37
C ALA A 232 13.10 1.01 15.72
N ARG A 233 12.16 0.87 16.69
CA ARG A 233 12.28 1.46 18.03
C ARG A 233 13.46 0.91 18.83
N ALA A 234 14.04 -0.20 18.44
CA ALA A 234 15.32 -0.66 18.99
C ALA A 234 16.44 0.39 18.80
N GLY A 235 16.28 1.33 17.84
CA GLY A 235 17.17 2.47 17.62
C GLY A 235 16.81 3.77 18.35
N GLY A 236 15.65 3.83 19.06
CA GLY A 236 15.23 5.04 19.79
C GLY A 236 14.31 5.97 18.96
N ARG A 237 14.17 7.23 19.43
CA ARG A 237 13.46 8.32 18.75
C ARG A 237 14.46 9.19 18.01
N THR A 238 14.07 9.80 16.91
CA THR A 238 14.92 10.76 16.18
C THR A 238 14.69 12.16 16.71
N LEU A 239 15.73 12.76 17.28
CA LEU A 239 15.77 14.16 17.63
C LEU A 239 16.35 14.94 16.45
N THR A 240 15.56 15.87 15.92
CA THR A 240 15.98 16.81 14.87
C THR A 240 16.11 18.19 15.48
N LEU A 241 17.26 18.83 15.29
CA LEU A 241 17.59 20.17 15.77
C LEU A 241 17.76 21.08 14.55
N ALA A 242 16.91 22.10 14.42
CA ALA A 242 17.12 23.19 13.47
C ALA A 242 18.03 24.23 14.09
N LEU A 243 19.04 24.67 13.36
CA LEU A 243 20.08 25.57 13.83
C LEU A 243 19.80 27.03 13.39
N GLU A 244 20.08 28.01 14.27
CA GLU A 244 20.00 29.44 13.93
C GLU A 244 20.92 29.83 12.76
N SER A 245 22.09 29.19 12.68
CA SER A 245 23.10 29.40 11.64
C SER A 245 23.69 28.04 11.21
N PRO A 246 24.25 27.94 10.00
CA PRO A 246 24.88 26.69 9.56
C PRO A 246 25.97 26.22 10.54
N TRP A 247 26.06 24.93 10.77
CA TRP A 247 27.11 24.31 11.59
C TRP A 247 28.49 24.76 11.08
N PRO A 248 29.38 25.29 11.97
CA PRO A 248 30.68 25.80 11.55
C PRO A 248 31.51 24.75 10.82
N VAL A 249 32.16 25.13 9.72
CA VAL A 249 32.95 24.21 8.90
C VAL A 249 34.15 23.63 9.71
N GLU A 250 34.69 24.44 10.59
CA GLU A 250 35.87 24.09 11.42
C GLU A 250 35.49 23.18 12.61
N THR A 251 34.20 23.06 12.93
CA THR A 251 33.75 22.24 14.07
C THR A 251 33.41 20.84 13.59
N ALA A 252 34.10 19.84 14.08
CA ALA A 252 33.81 18.45 13.78
C ALA A 252 32.40 18.07 14.27
N VAL A 253 31.65 17.36 13.45
CA VAL A 253 30.34 16.78 13.83
C VAL A 253 30.62 15.49 14.57
N PRO A 254 30.19 15.33 15.85
CA PRO A 254 30.35 14.07 16.57
C PRO A 254 29.62 12.92 15.88
N ASP A 255 30.14 11.70 15.95
CA ASP A 255 29.63 10.51 15.26
C ASP A 255 28.16 10.19 15.56
N GLU A 256 27.68 10.59 16.75
CA GLU A 256 26.27 10.41 17.14
C GLU A 256 25.29 11.36 16.44
N PHE A 257 25.78 12.32 15.64
CA PHE A 257 24.96 13.28 14.90
C PHE A 257 25.15 13.15 13.39
N SER A 258 24.07 13.29 12.66
CA SER A 258 24.07 13.44 11.21
C SER A 258 23.72 14.88 10.84
N LEU A 259 24.50 15.49 9.96
CA LEU A 259 24.33 16.88 9.52
C LEU A 259 23.77 16.91 8.10
N SER A 260 22.75 17.75 7.86
CA SER A 260 22.21 17.99 6.52
C SER A 260 23.22 18.66 5.58
N GLU A 261 23.02 18.56 4.27
CA GLU A 261 23.89 19.16 3.25
C GLU A 261 24.01 20.68 3.40
N ASP A 262 22.91 21.37 3.75
CA ASP A 262 22.88 22.82 4.01
C ASP A 262 23.47 23.22 5.37
N ARG A 263 23.88 22.21 6.16
CA ARG A 263 24.47 22.34 7.51
C ARG A 263 23.58 23.07 8.53
N ARG A 264 22.25 23.13 8.28
CA ARG A 264 21.28 23.82 9.16
C ARG A 264 20.43 22.86 9.99
N THR A 265 20.53 21.57 9.75
CA THR A 265 19.75 20.57 10.49
C THR A 265 20.67 19.46 11.01
N VAL A 266 20.53 19.14 12.27
CA VAL A 266 21.24 18.05 12.93
C VAL A 266 20.26 17.02 13.42
N THR A 267 20.49 15.75 13.10
CA THR A 267 19.67 14.63 13.56
C THR A 267 20.48 13.67 14.43
N THR A 268 19.85 13.11 15.44
CA THR A 268 20.45 12.09 16.30
C THR A 268 19.40 11.15 16.86
N ALA A 269 19.76 9.89 17.06
CA ALA A 269 18.91 8.96 17.79
C ALA A 269 19.00 9.23 19.30
N VAL A 270 17.83 9.20 19.96
CA VAL A 270 17.73 9.29 21.42
C VAL A 270 16.89 8.15 21.94
N LEU A 271 17.38 7.47 22.97
CA LEU A 271 16.58 6.52 23.74
C LEU A 271 15.53 7.29 24.56
N ASP A 272 14.41 6.68 24.87
CA ASP A 272 13.30 7.31 25.57
C ASP A 272 13.72 8.04 26.85
N GLY A 273 13.26 9.29 26.97
CA GLY A 273 13.40 10.11 28.17
C GLY A 273 13.85 11.55 27.88
N GLY A 274 13.21 12.52 28.55
CA GLY A 274 13.57 13.94 28.45
C GLY A 274 15.03 14.24 28.80
N ALA A 275 15.64 13.46 29.68
CA ALA A 275 17.05 13.59 30.04
C ALA A 275 18.00 13.29 28.86
N ALA A 276 17.67 12.29 28.03
CA ALA A 276 18.46 11.96 26.84
C ALA A 276 18.38 13.08 25.79
N VAL A 277 17.19 13.65 25.58
CA VAL A 277 16.98 14.79 24.68
C VAL A 277 17.78 16.01 25.17
N ALA A 278 17.68 16.35 26.47
CA ALA A 278 18.42 17.46 27.08
C ALA A 278 19.94 17.29 26.93
N ALA A 279 20.47 16.08 27.14
CA ALA A 279 21.88 15.79 26.97
C ALA A 279 22.35 16.00 25.51
N ARG A 280 21.54 15.66 24.51
CA ARG A 280 21.88 15.88 23.09
C ARG A 280 21.90 17.37 22.74
N ILE A 281 20.91 18.13 23.22
CA ILE A 281 20.85 19.59 23.03
C ILE A 281 22.06 20.26 23.70
N ASP A 282 22.37 19.92 24.96
CA ASP A 282 23.52 20.45 25.70
C ASP A 282 24.83 20.14 24.96
N ARG A 283 24.99 18.95 24.39
CA ARG A 283 26.15 18.58 23.60
C ARG A 283 26.37 19.49 22.40
N VAL A 284 25.32 19.77 21.62
CA VAL A 284 25.36 20.67 20.46
C VAL A 284 25.66 22.11 20.90
N THR A 285 25.00 22.57 21.96
CA THR A 285 25.20 23.93 22.49
C THR A 285 26.62 24.17 23.01
N ARG A 286 27.25 23.19 23.66
CA ARG A 286 28.68 23.25 24.11
C ARG A 286 29.66 23.35 22.95
N LEU A 287 29.29 22.92 21.75
CA LEU A 287 30.09 23.10 20.53
C LEU A 287 29.93 24.49 19.90
N GLY A 288 29.25 25.42 20.60
CA GLY A 288 29.02 26.78 20.14
C GLY A 288 27.91 26.92 19.10
N VAL A 289 27.13 25.85 18.87
CA VAL A 289 26.04 25.85 17.90
C VAL A 289 24.72 26.18 18.58
N LYS A 290 23.99 27.15 18.07
CA LYS A 290 22.70 27.56 18.61
C LYS A 290 21.55 26.82 17.93
N VAL A 291 20.68 26.24 18.76
CA VAL A 291 19.48 25.56 18.32
C VAL A 291 18.33 26.58 18.26
N GLN A 292 17.66 26.67 17.10
CA GLN A 292 16.49 27.50 16.85
C GLN A 292 15.20 26.79 17.20
N ASP A 293 15.10 25.51 16.78
CA ASP A 293 13.90 24.69 16.97
C ASP A 293 14.31 23.24 17.14
N LEU A 294 13.41 22.44 17.71
CA LEU A 294 13.61 21.02 17.88
C LEU A 294 12.32 20.24 17.57
N SER A 295 12.47 19.09 16.98
CA SER A 295 11.40 18.11 16.86
C SER A 295 11.88 16.74 17.33
N LEU A 296 10.99 15.99 17.97
CA LEU A 296 11.24 14.65 18.45
C LEU A 296 10.23 13.71 17.81
N ALA A 297 10.66 13.03 16.76
CA ALA A 297 9.84 12.06 16.05
C ALA A 297 10.01 10.66 16.66
N GLY A 298 8.90 9.93 16.79
CA GLY A 298 8.95 8.48 16.98
C GLY A 298 9.50 7.80 15.73
N ALA A 299 9.87 6.53 15.83
CA ALA A 299 10.20 5.75 14.64
C ALA A 299 9.06 5.82 13.63
N SER A 300 9.37 6.07 12.37
CA SER A 300 8.45 6.12 11.25
C SER A 300 8.58 4.85 10.40
N LEU A 301 7.60 4.60 9.55
CA LEU A 301 7.69 3.53 8.56
C LEU A 301 8.86 3.76 7.58
N GLN A 302 9.24 5.03 7.37
CA GLN A 302 10.44 5.37 6.60
C GLN A 302 11.72 4.85 7.27
N ASP A 303 11.84 5.01 8.59
CA ASP A 303 13.00 4.49 9.34
C ASP A 303 13.05 2.96 9.29
N VAL A 304 11.88 2.30 9.39
CA VAL A 304 11.76 0.84 9.19
C VAL A 304 12.26 0.47 7.81
N PHE A 305 11.78 1.15 6.78
CA PHE A 305 12.12 0.86 5.39
C PHE A 305 13.63 1.04 5.14
N ILE A 306 14.22 2.17 5.58
CA ILE A 306 15.66 2.44 5.46
C ILE A 306 16.48 1.38 6.21
N GLY A 307 16.06 1.03 7.44
CA GLY A 307 16.74 0.01 8.24
C GLY A 307 16.76 -1.38 7.59
N LEU A 308 15.71 -1.73 6.84
CA LEU A 308 15.57 -3.02 6.16
C LEU A 308 16.25 -3.08 4.80
N THR A 309 16.26 -1.96 4.05
CA THR A 309 16.68 -1.92 2.65
C THR A 309 17.99 -1.17 2.42
N GLY A 310 18.45 -0.40 3.43
CA GLY A 310 19.65 0.45 3.36
C GLY A 310 19.49 1.70 2.49
N ARG A 311 18.27 2.02 2.03
CA ARG A 311 17.98 3.16 1.15
C ARG A 311 16.59 3.75 1.41
N GLU A 312 16.41 5.02 1.07
CA GLU A 312 15.08 5.65 1.11
C GLU A 312 14.14 5.09 0.04
N LEU A 313 12.85 5.12 0.36
CA LEU A 313 11.80 4.87 -0.63
C LEU A 313 11.76 6.09 -1.57
N ARG A 314 12.34 5.98 -2.76
CA ARG A 314 12.30 7.02 -3.77
C ARG A 314 11.14 6.79 -4.72
N ASP A 315 10.47 7.87 -5.10
CA ASP A 315 9.38 7.91 -6.08
C ASP A 315 9.83 7.44 -7.47
#